data_5b0acf292531a4030cd4b4d4a19e212e
#
_entry.id   5b0acf292531a4030cd4b4d4a19e212e
#
_cell.length_a   1.000
_cell.length_b   1.000
_cell.length_c   1.000
_cell.angle_alpha   90.00
_cell.angle_beta   90.00
_cell.angle_gamma   90.00
#
_symmetry.space_group_name_H-M   'P 1'
#
loop_
_entity.id
_entity.type
_entity.pdbx_description
1 polymer ?
#
loop_
_entity_poly.entity_id
_entity_poly.type
_entity_poly.pdbx_seq_one_letter_code
_entity_poly.pdbx_strand_id
1 'polypeptide(L)'
;MQGSRPGQMTDDWECLIAARGGDEHAWRVLFERHYPMLVRMTSYITGSLETAQDLAQEAFVRLLQAEIKHHEGSFKSFLSTIAYRLAQKERKRNSSDSKLDPALIADKSLTPLEQAIQDETDVIIIRVIQSLSIEHREILTLRYVGEHSYEEIARITGVPIGTVKSRIFYAIKICQEKLRDQGVFK
;
A
#
# COMPACT_ATOMS: atom_id res chain seq x y z
N MET A 1 -18.45 -20.06 32.57
CA MET A 1 -18.55 -18.62 32.26
C MET A 1 -17.26 -17.94 32.72
N GLN A 2 -16.24 -17.88 31.86
CA GLN A 2 -15.03 -17.12 32.17
C GLN A 2 -15.08 -15.87 31.33
N GLY A 3 -15.29 -14.72 32.02
CA GLY A 3 -15.31 -13.41 31.42
C GLY A 3 -13.92 -13.06 30.89
N SER A 4 -13.81 -12.86 29.58
CA SER A 4 -12.63 -12.29 28.94
C SER A 4 -12.40 -10.89 29.48
N ARG A 5 -11.20 -10.62 29.99
CA ARG A 5 -10.77 -9.32 30.48
C ARG A 5 -10.83 -8.29 29.33
N PRO A 6 -11.36 -7.09 29.52
CA PRO A 6 -11.30 -6.01 28.54
C PRO A 6 -9.87 -5.47 28.51
N GLY A 7 -9.08 -5.82 27.47
CA GLY A 7 -7.77 -5.21 27.31
C GLY A 7 -6.71 -6.14 26.71
N GLN A 8 -6.89 -6.55 25.48
CA GLN A 8 -5.91 -6.82 24.41
C GLN A 8 -6.55 -7.74 23.37
N MET A 9 -7.37 -7.17 22.50
CA MET A 9 -7.71 -7.87 21.27
C MET A 9 -6.45 -7.82 20.40
N THR A 10 -5.68 -8.90 20.43
CA THR A 10 -4.39 -9.01 19.73
C THR A 10 -4.53 -9.57 18.33
N ASP A 11 -5.62 -10.30 18.06
CA ASP A 11 -5.92 -10.87 16.74
C ASP A 11 -6.84 -9.94 15.94
N ASP A 12 -6.36 -9.51 14.77
CA ASP A 12 -7.11 -8.63 13.88
C ASP A 12 -8.38 -9.29 13.31
N TRP A 13 -8.43 -10.62 13.21
CA TRP A 13 -9.62 -11.33 12.76
C TRP A 13 -10.71 -11.33 13.83
N GLU A 14 -10.33 -11.47 15.10
CA GLU A 14 -11.26 -11.35 16.24
C GLU A 14 -11.80 -9.92 16.31
N CYS A 15 -10.92 -8.91 16.14
CA CYS A 15 -11.34 -7.50 16.05
C CYS A 15 -12.35 -7.29 14.92
N LEU A 16 -12.14 -7.89 13.75
CA LEU A 16 -13.08 -7.76 12.63
C LEU A 16 -14.45 -8.38 12.95
N ILE A 17 -14.47 -9.54 13.57
CA ILE A 17 -15.73 -10.21 13.96
C ILE A 17 -16.50 -9.32 14.95
N ALA A 18 -15.83 -8.79 15.96
CA ALA A 18 -16.43 -7.89 16.94
C ALA A 18 -16.93 -6.59 16.31
N ALA A 19 -16.11 -5.98 15.43
CA ALA A 19 -16.49 -4.76 14.71
C ALA A 19 -17.74 -4.94 13.83
N ARG A 20 -17.85 -6.11 13.17
CA ARG A 20 -19.07 -6.46 12.40
C ARG A 20 -20.30 -6.69 13.30
N GLY A 21 -20.06 -7.07 14.55
CA GLY A 21 -21.10 -7.17 15.60
C GLY A 21 -21.50 -5.83 16.20
N GLY A 22 -20.89 -4.72 15.76
CA GLY A 22 -21.18 -3.36 16.25
C GLY A 22 -20.23 -2.86 17.34
N ASP A 23 -19.12 -3.55 17.61
CA ASP A 23 -18.10 -3.09 18.56
C ASP A 23 -17.25 -1.96 17.92
N GLU A 24 -17.57 -0.72 18.29
CA GLU A 24 -16.84 0.48 17.82
C GLU A 24 -15.38 0.51 18.29
N HIS A 25 -15.07 -0.06 19.45
CA HIS A 25 -13.69 -0.10 19.94
C HIS A 25 -12.84 -1.04 19.08
N ALA A 26 -13.34 -2.23 18.76
CA ALA A 26 -12.69 -3.18 17.88
C ALA A 26 -12.46 -2.58 16.49
N TRP A 27 -13.45 -1.84 15.97
CA TRP A 27 -13.32 -1.10 14.71
C TRP A 27 -12.19 -0.06 14.75
N ARG A 28 -12.16 0.75 15.81
CA ARG A 28 -11.14 1.78 16.00
C ARG A 28 -9.74 1.18 16.06
N VAL A 29 -9.55 0.07 16.78
CA VAL A 29 -8.27 -0.65 16.89
C VAL A 29 -7.78 -1.10 15.51
N LEU A 30 -8.64 -1.70 14.68
CA LEU A 30 -8.29 -2.12 13.33
C LEU A 30 -7.91 -0.92 12.45
N PHE A 31 -8.70 0.14 12.53
CA PHE A 31 -8.49 1.33 11.71
C PHE A 31 -7.17 2.02 12.08
N GLU A 32 -6.93 2.31 13.35
CA GLU A 32 -5.70 2.96 13.81
C GLU A 32 -4.44 2.14 13.48
N ARG A 33 -4.54 0.80 13.56
CA ARG A 33 -3.41 -0.09 13.28
C ARG A 33 -3.05 -0.17 11.80
N HIS A 34 -4.02 -0.20 10.91
CA HIS A 34 -3.79 -0.53 9.50
C HIS A 34 -3.97 0.65 8.53
N TYR A 35 -4.78 1.65 8.87
CA TYR A 35 -5.08 2.77 7.98
C TYR A 35 -3.81 3.53 7.52
N PRO A 36 -2.86 3.88 8.41
CA PRO A 36 -1.66 4.62 7.99
C PRO A 36 -0.82 3.84 6.96
N MET A 37 -0.69 2.53 7.16
CA MET A 37 0.03 1.65 6.22
C MET A 37 -0.68 1.59 4.87
N LEU A 38 -2.02 1.46 4.85
CA LEU A 38 -2.80 1.43 3.60
C LEU A 38 -2.67 2.74 2.83
N VAL A 39 -2.80 3.90 3.50
CA VAL A 39 -2.63 5.20 2.86
C VAL A 39 -1.24 5.32 2.24
N ARG A 40 -0.19 4.98 2.98
CA ARG A 40 1.18 5.00 2.43
C ARG A 40 1.34 4.06 1.24
N MET A 41 0.84 2.83 1.33
CA MET A 41 0.93 1.84 0.26
C MET A 41 0.20 2.32 -1.00
N THR A 42 -1.05 2.77 -0.87
CA THR A 42 -1.86 3.23 -2.00
C THR A 42 -1.33 4.53 -2.59
N SER A 43 -0.74 5.45 -1.79
CA SER A 43 -0.14 6.69 -2.28
C SER A 43 1.09 6.44 -3.17
N TYR A 44 1.94 5.48 -2.82
CA TYR A 44 3.06 5.10 -3.70
C TYR A 44 2.58 4.48 -5.02
N ILE A 45 1.47 3.74 -5.00
CA ILE A 45 0.91 3.10 -6.20
C ILE A 45 0.21 4.12 -7.11
N THR A 46 -0.57 5.04 -6.54
CA THR A 46 -1.39 6.01 -7.28
C THR A 46 -0.67 7.32 -7.58
N GLY A 47 0.31 7.71 -6.76
CA GLY A 47 0.98 8.99 -6.85
C GLY A 47 0.18 10.16 -6.24
N SER A 48 -0.95 9.91 -5.58
CA SER A 48 -1.84 10.93 -5.00
C SER A 48 -2.20 10.57 -3.57
N LEU A 49 -1.96 11.49 -2.63
CA LEU A 49 -2.30 11.29 -1.21
C LEU A 49 -3.83 11.32 -1.01
N GLU A 50 -4.53 12.25 -1.65
CA GLU A 50 -5.99 12.36 -1.59
C GLU A 50 -6.66 11.08 -2.07
N THR A 51 -6.31 10.63 -3.27
CA THR A 51 -6.79 9.35 -3.81
C THR A 51 -6.46 8.18 -2.88
N ALA A 52 -5.27 8.17 -2.29
CA ALA A 52 -4.85 7.11 -1.38
C ALA A 52 -5.70 7.04 -0.11
N GLN A 53 -6.06 8.19 0.46
CA GLN A 53 -6.94 8.26 1.63
C GLN A 53 -8.33 7.70 1.32
N ASP A 54 -8.90 8.07 0.17
CA ASP A 54 -10.20 7.56 -0.28
C ASP A 54 -10.17 6.05 -0.50
N LEU A 55 -9.12 5.55 -1.16
CA LEU A 55 -8.97 4.12 -1.41
C LEU A 55 -8.72 3.31 -0.13
N ALA A 56 -8.01 3.88 0.84
CA ALA A 56 -7.81 3.24 2.14
C ALA A 56 -9.15 3.17 2.90
N GLN A 57 -9.97 4.22 2.91
CA GLN A 57 -11.31 4.20 3.50
C GLN A 57 -12.22 3.18 2.79
N GLU A 58 -12.24 3.19 1.47
CA GLU A 58 -13.02 2.23 0.67
C GLU A 58 -12.59 0.78 0.94
N ALA A 59 -11.29 0.53 1.17
CA ALA A 59 -10.79 -0.80 1.52
C ALA A 59 -11.38 -1.29 2.86
N PHE A 60 -11.50 -0.41 3.84
CA PHE A 60 -12.14 -0.74 5.13
C PHE A 60 -13.66 -0.97 5.00
N VAL A 61 -14.34 -0.17 4.17
CA VAL A 61 -15.76 -0.40 3.88
C VAL A 61 -15.97 -1.77 3.25
N ARG A 62 -15.15 -2.13 2.25
CA ARG A 62 -15.20 -3.45 1.61
C ARG A 62 -14.83 -4.60 2.56
N LEU A 63 -13.87 -4.36 3.46
CA LEU A 63 -13.52 -5.32 4.49
C LEU A 63 -14.72 -5.70 5.36
N LEU A 64 -15.55 -4.73 5.77
CA LEU A 64 -16.76 -5.00 6.55
C LEU A 64 -17.80 -5.83 5.79
N GLN A 65 -17.89 -5.66 4.48
CA GLN A 65 -18.87 -6.32 3.60
C GLN A 65 -18.38 -7.66 3.05
N ALA A 66 -17.05 -7.94 3.13
CA ALA A 66 -16.48 -9.14 2.52
C ALA A 66 -17.01 -10.42 3.18
N GLU A 67 -17.48 -11.38 2.37
CA GLU A 67 -17.73 -12.75 2.85
C GLU A 67 -16.39 -13.46 3.07
N ILE A 68 -16.06 -13.70 4.34
CA ILE A 68 -14.80 -14.31 4.70
C ILE A 68 -15.05 -15.78 5.07
N LYS A 69 -14.93 -16.66 4.10
CA LYS A 69 -15.22 -18.11 4.30
C LYS A 69 -14.02 -18.91 4.83
N HIS A 70 -12.81 -18.56 4.42
CA HIS A 70 -11.54 -19.13 4.90
C HIS A 70 -10.42 -18.10 4.75
N HIS A 71 -9.52 -18.03 5.74
CA HIS A 71 -8.40 -17.09 5.72
C HIS A 71 -7.10 -17.82 5.38
N GLU A 72 -6.68 -17.74 4.14
CA GLU A 72 -5.31 -18.07 3.80
C GLU A 72 -4.44 -16.81 3.91
N GLY A 73 -3.62 -16.75 4.96
CA GLY A 73 -2.69 -15.66 5.20
C GLY A 73 -3.08 -14.70 6.33
N SER A 74 -2.27 -13.67 6.52
CA SER A 74 -2.48 -12.67 7.58
C SER A 74 -3.64 -11.73 7.23
N PHE A 75 -4.31 -11.20 8.26
CA PHE A 75 -5.30 -10.14 8.11
C PHE A 75 -4.76 -8.96 7.30
N LYS A 76 -3.52 -8.53 7.61
CA LYS A 76 -2.82 -7.47 6.89
C LYS A 76 -2.72 -7.79 5.39
N SER A 77 -2.38 -9.01 5.02
CA SER A 77 -2.29 -9.42 3.61
C SER A 77 -3.66 -9.39 2.91
N PHE A 78 -4.72 -9.82 3.60
CA PHE A 78 -6.08 -9.77 3.07
C PHE A 78 -6.54 -8.33 2.82
N LEU A 79 -6.38 -7.46 3.82
CA LEU A 79 -6.74 -6.04 3.71
C LEU A 79 -5.90 -5.31 2.64
N SER A 80 -4.59 -5.61 2.58
CA SER A 80 -3.71 -5.08 1.53
C SER A 80 -4.12 -5.54 0.14
N THR A 81 -4.66 -6.76 -0.01
CA THR A 81 -5.17 -7.24 -1.29
C THR A 81 -6.36 -6.40 -1.78
N ILE A 82 -7.26 -6.04 -0.87
CA ILE A 82 -8.41 -5.19 -1.20
C ILE A 82 -7.91 -3.81 -1.66
N ALA A 83 -7.05 -3.17 -0.87
CA ALA A 83 -6.52 -1.84 -1.17
C ALA A 83 -5.68 -1.83 -2.47
N TYR A 84 -4.86 -2.84 -2.70
CA TYR A 84 -4.06 -3.00 -3.92
C TYR A 84 -4.93 -3.10 -5.17
N ARG A 85 -5.99 -3.91 -5.14
CA ARG A 85 -6.92 -4.03 -6.27
C ARG A 85 -7.66 -2.73 -6.55
N LEU A 86 -8.02 -1.99 -5.51
CA LEU A 86 -8.62 -0.65 -5.66
C LEU A 86 -7.65 0.31 -6.31
N ALA A 87 -6.40 0.38 -5.82
CA ALA A 87 -5.36 1.25 -6.37
C ALA A 87 -5.05 0.91 -7.84
N GLN A 88 -4.98 -0.38 -8.19
CA GLN A 88 -4.81 -0.79 -9.60
C GLN A 88 -5.97 -0.36 -10.49
N LYS A 89 -7.22 -0.52 -10.02
CA LYS A 89 -8.41 -0.11 -10.76
C LYS A 89 -8.40 1.40 -11.01
N GLU A 90 -8.11 2.17 -9.97
CA GLU A 90 -8.05 3.64 -10.04
C GLU A 90 -6.98 4.10 -11.03
N ARG A 91 -5.79 3.53 -10.94
CA ARG A 91 -4.70 3.85 -11.86
C ARG A 91 -5.05 3.54 -13.32
N LYS A 92 -5.71 2.41 -13.60
CA LYS A 92 -6.17 2.06 -14.95
C LYS A 92 -7.20 3.06 -15.47
N ARG A 93 -8.11 3.54 -14.61
CA ARG A 93 -9.09 4.57 -14.95
C ARG A 93 -8.38 5.86 -15.37
N ASN A 94 -7.46 6.33 -14.53
CA ASN A 94 -6.73 7.57 -14.78
C ASN A 94 -5.83 7.49 -16.03
N SER A 95 -5.25 6.31 -16.32
CA SER A 95 -4.45 6.11 -17.55
C SER A 95 -5.31 6.03 -18.82
N SER A 96 -6.57 5.68 -18.71
CA SER A 96 -7.52 5.64 -19.84
C SER A 96 -8.11 7.02 -20.14
N ASP A 97 -8.29 7.85 -19.11
CA ASP A 97 -8.81 9.21 -19.25
C ASP A 97 -7.73 10.22 -19.64
N SER A 98 -6.47 9.94 -19.29
CA SER A 98 -5.35 10.79 -19.68
C SER A 98 -4.70 10.29 -20.96
N LYS A 99 -5.14 10.84 -22.12
CA LYS A 99 -4.27 10.98 -23.30
C LYS A 99 -3.18 12.05 -23.05
N LEU A 100 -2.71 12.16 -21.81
CA LEU A 100 -1.68 13.13 -21.42
C LEU A 100 -0.31 12.57 -21.76
N ASP A 101 0.35 13.33 -22.61
CA ASP A 101 1.72 13.16 -23.05
C ASP A 101 2.66 12.91 -21.86
N PRO A 102 3.50 11.85 -21.88
CA PRO A 102 4.50 11.62 -20.84
C PRO A 102 5.46 12.80 -20.62
N ALA A 103 5.55 13.72 -21.58
CA ALA A 103 6.34 14.95 -21.50
C ALA A 103 5.80 16.00 -20.50
N LEU A 104 4.52 15.91 -20.08
CA LEU A 104 3.93 16.83 -19.11
C LEU A 104 4.25 16.47 -17.64
N ILE A 105 4.91 15.35 -17.38
CA ILE A 105 5.36 14.93 -16.02
C ILE A 105 6.68 15.66 -15.63
N ALA A 106 7.19 16.53 -16.46
CA ALA A 106 8.43 17.29 -16.21
C ALA A 106 8.22 18.62 -15.45
N ASP A 107 7.06 18.83 -14.86
CA ASP A 107 6.87 19.97 -13.96
C ASP A 107 7.64 19.72 -12.65
N LYS A 108 8.60 20.62 -12.35
CA LYS A 108 9.45 20.58 -11.15
C LYS A 108 8.69 20.97 -9.87
N SER A 109 7.39 21.18 -9.93
CA SER A 109 6.57 21.41 -8.76
C SER A 109 6.45 20.12 -7.93
N LEU A 110 6.52 20.28 -6.61
CA LEU A 110 6.33 19.16 -5.69
C LEU A 110 4.93 18.56 -5.88
N THR A 111 4.86 17.24 -6.03
CA THR A 111 3.56 16.55 -6.01
C THR A 111 2.88 16.71 -4.64
N PRO A 112 1.55 16.60 -4.53
CA PRO A 112 0.86 16.65 -3.22
C PRO A 112 1.43 15.69 -2.19
N LEU A 113 1.96 14.54 -2.61
CA LEU A 113 2.63 13.58 -1.74
C LEU A 113 3.98 14.13 -1.24
N GLU A 114 4.77 14.76 -2.10
CA GLU A 114 6.05 15.39 -1.76
C GLU A 114 5.88 16.62 -0.87
N GLN A 115 4.80 17.39 -1.06
CA GLN A 115 4.46 18.55 -0.22
C GLN A 115 4.10 18.17 1.23
N ALA A 116 3.60 16.96 1.44
CA ALA A 116 3.26 16.45 2.78
C ALA A 116 4.49 15.97 3.58
N ILE A 117 5.69 16.00 2.99
CA ILE A 117 6.92 15.47 3.57
C ILE A 117 7.89 16.60 3.84
N GLN A 118 8.43 16.62 5.07
CA GLN A 118 9.33 17.69 5.54
C GLN A 118 10.81 17.40 5.32
N ASP A 119 11.19 16.14 5.01
CA ASP A 119 12.59 15.74 4.82
C ASP A 119 12.95 15.69 3.33
N GLU A 120 13.98 16.42 2.92
CA GLU A 120 14.48 16.46 1.54
C GLU A 120 14.91 15.08 1.04
N THR A 121 15.47 14.26 1.92
CA THR A 121 15.90 12.89 1.59
C THR A 121 14.68 12.02 1.27
N ASP A 122 13.60 12.14 2.03
CA ASP A 122 12.36 11.40 1.79
C ASP A 122 11.70 11.81 0.47
N VAL A 123 11.75 13.10 0.10
CA VAL A 123 11.28 13.60 -1.19
C VAL A 123 12.07 12.94 -2.34
N ILE A 124 13.39 12.85 -2.22
CA ILE A 124 14.24 12.19 -3.22
C ILE A 124 13.87 10.71 -3.35
N ILE A 125 13.71 10.02 -2.23
CA ILE A 125 13.32 8.59 -2.22
C ILE A 125 11.97 8.40 -2.93
N ILE A 126 10.98 9.24 -2.65
CA ILE A 126 9.67 9.17 -3.29
C ILE A 126 9.80 9.37 -4.81
N ARG A 127 10.55 10.38 -5.26
CA ARG A 127 10.78 10.62 -6.69
C ARG A 127 11.43 9.42 -7.37
N VAL A 128 12.42 8.80 -6.74
CA VAL A 128 13.06 7.60 -7.24
C VAL A 128 12.05 6.46 -7.35
N ILE A 129 11.24 6.22 -6.33
CA ILE A 129 10.19 5.18 -6.35
C ILE A 129 9.15 5.48 -7.44
N GLN A 130 8.70 6.73 -7.57
CA GLN A 130 7.73 7.15 -8.59
C GLN A 130 8.29 7.02 -10.03
N SER A 131 9.60 7.12 -10.21
CA SER A 131 10.25 6.95 -11.51
C SER A 131 10.45 5.48 -11.94
N LEU A 132 10.14 4.52 -11.08
CA LEU A 132 10.17 3.09 -11.42
C LEU A 132 9.02 2.72 -12.35
N SER A 133 9.19 1.63 -13.11
CA SER A 133 8.04 1.00 -13.75
C SER A 133 7.01 0.59 -12.70
N ILE A 134 5.77 0.53 -13.12
CA ILE A 134 4.64 0.21 -12.24
C ILE A 134 4.85 -1.11 -11.51
N GLU A 135 5.29 -2.14 -12.22
CA GLU A 135 5.51 -3.48 -11.67
C GLU A 135 6.60 -3.48 -10.59
N HIS A 136 7.67 -2.70 -10.77
CA HIS A 136 8.72 -2.55 -9.77
C HIS A 136 8.25 -1.76 -8.56
N ARG A 137 7.52 -0.65 -8.80
CA ARG A 137 6.99 0.21 -7.75
C ARG A 137 6.00 -0.53 -6.85
N GLU A 138 5.03 -1.22 -7.42
CA GLU A 138 4.02 -1.98 -6.69
C GLU A 138 4.67 -3.03 -5.77
N ILE A 139 5.62 -3.80 -6.29
CA ILE A 139 6.28 -4.87 -5.53
C ILE A 139 7.17 -4.31 -4.42
N LEU A 140 7.93 -3.23 -4.67
CA LEU A 140 8.70 -2.56 -3.62
C LEU A 140 7.78 -1.99 -2.53
N THR A 141 6.69 -1.35 -2.92
CA THR A 141 5.71 -0.81 -1.97
C THR A 141 5.11 -1.91 -1.10
N LEU A 142 4.70 -3.03 -1.67
CA LEU A 142 4.19 -4.17 -0.91
C LEU A 142 5.27 -4.76 0.02
N ARG A 143 6.53 -4.82 -0.41
CA ARG A 143 7.62 -5.38 0.38
C ARG A 143 8.04 -4.49 1.54
N TYR A 144 8.24 -3.18 1.30
CA TYR A 144 8.88 -2.27 2.27
C TYR A 144 7.90 -1.37 3.01
N VAL A 145 6.76 -1.03 2.42
CA VAL A 145 5.71 -0.25 3.09
C VAL A 145 4.67 -1.19 3.72
N GLY A 146 4.25 -2.21 2.98
CA GLY A 146 3.33 -3.23 3.47
C GLY A 146 4.00 -4.32 4.33
N GLU A 147 5.34 -4.43 4.29
CA GLU A 147 6.13 -5.44 5.01
C GLU A 147 5.69 -6.89 4.73
N HIS A 148 5.18 -7.14 3.52
CA HIS A 148 4.71 -8.47 3.13
C HIS A 148 5.86 -9.40 2.77
N SER A 149 5.68 -10.70 3.05
CA SER A 149 6.56 -11.76 2.57
C SER A 149 6.46 -11.90 1.04
N TYR A 150 7.41 -12.58 0.43
CA TYR A 150 7.37 -12.83 -1.03
C TYR A 150 6.16 -13.67 -1.44
N GLU A 151 5.75 -14.60 -0.58
CA GLU A 151 4.57 -15.44 -0.74
C GLU A 151 3.28 -14.61 -0.66
N GLU A 152 3.19 -13.68 0.30
CA GLU A 152 2.06 -12.76 0.40
C GLU A 152 1.99 -11.82 -0.81
N ILE A 153 3.12 -11.27 -1.24
CA ILE A 153 3.19 -10.42 -2.44
C ILE A 153 2.73 -11.19 -3.69
N ALA A 154 3.16 -12.44 -3.83
CA ALA A 154 2.71 -13.29 -4.93
C ALA A 154 1.19 -13.48 -4.94
N ARG A 155 0.58 -13.71 -3.76
CA ARG A 155 -0.88 -13.81 -3.61
C ARG A 155 -1.61 -12.48 -3.87
N ILE A 156 -1.10 -11.37 -3.34
CA ILE A 156 -1.68 -10.03 -3.51
C ILE A 156 -1.70 -9.64 -5.00
N THR A 157 -0.57 -9.83 -5.68
CA THR A 157 -0.36 -9.36 -7.05
C THR A 157 -0.80 -10.37 -8.12
N GLY A 158 -0.93 -11.64 -7.75
CA GLY A 158 -1.23 -12.73 -8.68
C GLY A 158 -0.06 -13.13 -9.58
N VAL A 159 1.19 -12.71 -9.26
CA VAL A 159 2.37 -13.11 -10.04
C VAL A 159 3.16 -14.21 -9.34
N PRO A 160 3.87 -15.09 -10.08
CA PRO A 160 4.69 -16.13 -9.49
C PRO A 160 5.76 -15.59 -8.55
N ILE A 161 6.06 -16.30 -7.47
CA ILE A 161 7.07 -15.90 -6.47
C ILE A 161 8.46 -15.66 -7.07
N GLY A 162 8.84 -16.41 -8.10
CA GLY A 162 10.08 -16.18 -8.84
C GLY A 162 10.10 -14.80 -9.51
N THR A 163 8.96 -14.37 -10.06
CA THR A 163 8.78 -13.04 -10.63
C THR A 163 8.84 -11.95 -9.55
N VAL A 164 8.24 -12.19 -8.38
CA VAL A 164 8.34 -11.26 -7.23
C VAL A 164 9.81 -11.05 -6.86
N LYS A 165 10.57 -12.13 -6.67
CA LYS A 165 11.99 -12.08 -6.31
C LYS A 165 12.82 -11.30 -7.34
N SER A 166 12.66 -11.60 -8.62
CA SER A 166 13.40 -10.90 -9.68
C SER A 166 13.02 -9.42 -9.78
N ARG A 167 11.73 -9.09 -9.71
CA ARG A 167 11.27 -7.69 -9.74
C ARG A 167 11.81 -6.89 -8.55
N ILE A 168 11.81 -7.45 -7.34
CA ILE A 168 12.40 -6.79 -6.16
C ILE A 168 13.89 -6.54 -6.37
N PHE A 169 14.63 -7.56 -6.84
CA PHE A 169 16.06 -7.43 -7.10
C PHE A 169 16.36 -6.29 -8.08
N TYR A 170 15.70 -6.27 -9.23
CA TYR A 170 15.91 -5.23 -10.23
C TYR A 170 15.41 -3.85 -9.78
N ALA A 171 14.30 -3.79 -9.08
CA ALA A 171 13.79 -2.54 -8.54
C ALA A 171 14.76 -1.90 -7.54
N ILE A 172 15.34 -2.71 -6.63
CA ILE A 172 16.37 -2.23 -5.67
C ILE A 172 17.61 -1.73 -6.43
N LYS A 173 18.06 -2.47 -7.43
CA LYS A 173 19.23 -2.09 -8.25
C LYS A 173 19.01 -0.73 -8.91
N ILE A 174 17.85 -0.53 -9.54
CA ILE A 174 17.49 0.75 -10.19
C ILE A 174 17.42 1.88 -9.15
N CYS A 175 16.83 1.62 -7.96
CA CYS A 175 16.79 2.62 -6.89
C CYS A 175 18.20 3.01 -6.43
N GLN A 176 19.08 2.04 -6.22
CA GLN A 176 20.47 2.30 -5.80
C GLN A 176 21.24 3.13 -6.81
N GLU A 177 21.11 2.82 -8.11
CA GLU A 177 21.72 3.61 -9.17
C GLU A 177 21.20 5.05 -9.16
N LYS A 178 19.90 5.25 -9.16
CA LYS A 178 19.29 6.58 -9.16
C LYS A 178 19.59 7.40 -7.90
N LEU A 179 19.60 6.78 -6.72
CA LEU A 179 19.93 7.46 -5.46
C LEU A 179 21.40 7.84 -5.38
N ARG A 180 22.29 7.04 -5.97
CA ARG A 180 23.71 7.38 -6.10
C ARG A 180 23.91 8.60 -7.00
N ASP A 181 23.21 8.64 -8.15
CA ASP A 181 23.26 9.78 -9.07
C ASP A 181 22.75 11.08 -8.45
N GLN A 182 21.87 10.97 -7.43
CA GLN A 182 21.33 12.09 -6.65
C GLN A 182 22.22 12.45 -5.43
N GLY A 183 23.34 11.75 -5.23
CA GLY A 183 24.25 12.01 -4.12
C GLY A 183 23.77 11.58 -2.72
N VAL A 184 22.69 10.77 -2.63
CA VAL A 184 22.14 10.28 -1.36
C VAL A 184 23.06 9.21 -0.74
N PHE A 185 23.79 8.48 -1.56
CA PHE A 185 24.79 7.50 -1.12
C PHE A 185 26.14 7.81 -1.78
N LYS A 186 27.20 7.75 -0.97
CA LYS A 186 28.61 7.76 -1.44
C LYS A 186 29.04 6.38 -1.87
#